data_b26caf359f530c284fb036621aeba764
#
_entry.id   b26caf359f530c284fb036621aeba764
#
_cell.length_a   1.000
_cell.length_b   1.000
_cell.length_c   1.000
_cell.angle_alpha   90.00
_cell.angle_beta   90.00
_cell.angle_gamma   90.00
#
_symmetry.space_group_name_H-M   'P 1'
#
loop_
_entity.id
_entity.type
_entity.pdbx_description
1 polymer ?
#
loop_
_entity_poly.entity_id
_entity_poly.type
_entity_poly.pdbx_seq_one_letter_code
_entity_poly.pdbx_strand_id
1 'polypeptide(L)'
;IDAYEAKMRRESGLRKVQIYVGMGINLNGEKELLGWWIGEGRENKGFWQEVLRKLIERGLKKPLVIVSDDFPGLDEVIKDLFPLTDHQLCYVHFKRN
;
A
#
# COMPACT_ATOMS: atom_id res chain seq x y z
N ILE A 1 2.02 2.29 -3.88
CA ILE A 1 1.49 1.03 -3.32
C ILE A 1 0.68 0.31 -4.37
N ASP A 2 1.08 -0.90 -4.68
CA ASP A 2 0.39 -1.75 -5.66
C ASP A 2 -0.20 -2.98 -4.99
N ALA A 3 -1.23 -3.55 -5.63
CA ALA A 3 -1.86 -4.76 -5.15
C ALA A 3 -1.83 -5.85 -6.22
N TYR A 4 -1.57 -7.07 -5.79
CA TYR A 4 -1.54 -8.25 -6.65
C TYR A 4 -2.42 -9.32 -6.06
N GLU A 5 -3.23 -9.97 -6.88
CA GLU A 5 -4.05 -11.08 -6.44
C GLU A 5 -3.22 -12.37 -6.45
N ALA A 6 -3.34 -13.14 -5.39
CA ALA A 6 -2.65 -14.43 -5.28
C ALA A 6 -3.57 -15.44 -4.59
N LYS A 7 -3.23 -16.71 -4.71
CA LYS A 7 -3.93 -17.78 -4.00
C LYS A 7 -2.99 -18.36 -2.97
N MET A 8 -3.44 -18.45 -1.74
CA MET A 8 -2.68 -19.05 -0.65
C MET A 8 -3.37 -20.30 -0.14
N ARG A 9 -2.56 -21.30 0.21
CA ARG A 9 -3.07 -22.52 0.84
C ARG A 9 -3.30 -22.24 2.32
N ARG A 10 -4.52 -22.52 2.76
CA ARG A 10 -4.94 -22.45 4.16
C ARG A 10 -5.50 -23.81 4.57
N GLU A 11 -5.75 -24.02 5.85
CA GLU A 11 -6.35 -25.25 6.35
C GLU A 11 -7.68 -25.58 5.67
N SER A 12 -8.45 -24.56 5.32
CA SER A 12 -9.74 -24.70 4.65
C SER A 12 -9.64 -24.78 3.13
N GLY A 13 -8.42 -24.91 2.54
CA GLY A 13 -8.20 -24.98 1.12
C GLY A 13 -7.50 -23.75 0.56
N LEU A 14 -7.63 -23.53 -0.75
CA LEU A 14 -7.05 -22.36 -1.39
C LEU A 14 -7.94 -21.15 -1.21
N ARG A 15 -7.34 -20.03 -0.83
CA ARG A 15 -8.04 -18.75 -0.72
C ARG A 15 -7.35 -17.68 -1.55
N LYS A 16 -8.16 -16.80 -2.12
CA LYS A 16 -7.66 -15.62 -2.79
C LYS A 16 -7.24 -14.59 -1.75
N VAL A 17 -6.06 -14.04 -1.92
CA VAL A 17 -5.56 -12.96 -1.07
C VAL A 17 -5.04 -11.84 -1.95
N GLN A 18 -4.95 -10.64 -1.37
CA GLN A 18 -4.28 -9.51 -2.00
C GLN A 18 -2.92 -9.33 -1.37
N ILE A 19 -1.89 -9.20 -2.19
CA ILE A 19 -0.56 -8.86 -1.73
C ILE A 19 -0.32 -7.40 -2.06
N TYR A 20 -0.12 -6.59 -1.04
CA TYR A 20 0.15 -5.16 -1.19
C TYR A 20 1.65 -4.94 -1.10
N VAL A 21 2.19 -4.21 -2.06
CA VAL A 21 3.63 -3.97 -2.16
C VAL A 21 3.89 -2.47 -2.09
N GLY A 22 4.74 -2.06 -1.17
CA GLY A 22 5.20 -0.69 -1.06
C GLY A 22 6.59 -0.54 -1.67
N MET A 23 6.69 0.29 -2.70
CA MET A 23 7.96 0.62 -3.34
C MET A 23 8.26 2.10 -3.11
N GLY A 24 9.52 2.40 -2.84
CA GLY A 24 9.98 3.77 -2.72
C GLY A 24 10.94 4.12 -3.86
N ILE A 25 11.02 5.40 -4.16
CA ILE A 25 12.01 5.95 -5.08
C ILE A 25 12.74 7.06 -4.33
N ASN A 26 14.05 6.93 -4.16
CA ASN A 26 14.82 7.94 -3.46
C ASN A 26 15.17 9.11 -4.39
N LEU A 27 15.85 10.12 -3.84
CA LEU A 27 16.20 11.32 -4.59
C LEU A 27 17.17 11.06 -5.75
N ASN A 28 17.86 9.94 -5.73
CA ASN A 28 18.75 9.52 -6.80
C ASN A 28 18.03 8.73 -7.90
N GLY A 29 16.71 8.55 -7.79
CA GLY A 29 15.92 7.79 -8.73
C GLY A 29 16.00 6.28 -8.54
N GLU A 30 16.58 5.82 -7.46
CA GLU A 30 16.72 4.39 -7.17
C GLU A 30 15.45 3.83 -6.54
N LYS A 31 15.02 2.67 -7.02
CA LYS A 31 13.84 1.98 -6.50
C LYS A 31 14.24 1.08 -5.32
N GLU A 32 13.38 1.04 -4.33
CA GLU A 32 13.61 0.27 -3.12
C GLU A 32 12.31 -0.37 -2.67
N LEU A 33 12.36 -1.67 -2.38
CA LEU A 33 11.22 -2.36 -1.80
C LEU A 33 11.12 -1.98 -0.33
N LEU A 34 10.03 -1.33 0.06
CA LEU A 34 9.82 -0.89 1.43
C LEU A 34 9.15 -1.96 2.28
N GLY A 35 8.33 -2.80 1.67
CA GLY A 35 7.66 -3.88 2.38
C GLY A 35 6.50 -4.45 1.58
N TRP A 36 5.92 -5.50 2.12
CA TRP A 36 4.73 -6.12 1.54
C TRP A 36 3.82 -6.64 2.65
N TRP A 37 2.53 -6.71 2.36
CA TRP A 37 1.51 -7.10 3.32
C TRP A 37 0.45 -7.94 2.64
N ILE A 38 -0.15 -8.86 3.39
CA ILE A 38 -1.21 -9.72 2.89
C ILE A 38 -2.55 -9.25 3.46
N GLY A 39 -3.52 -9.04 2.57
CA GLY A 39 -4.89 -8.74 2.94
C GLY A 39 -5.83 -9.83 2.48
N GLU A 40 -6.82 -10.14 3.28
CA GLU A 40 -7.76 -11.22 3.02
C GLU A 40 -9.19 -10.72 2.76
N GLY A 41 -9.31 -9.50 2.21
CA GLY A 41 -10.59 -8.89 1.86
C GLY A 41 -11.22 -8.06 2.96
N ARG A 42 -10.51 -7.84 4.05
CA ARG A 42 -11.01 -7.06 5.19
C ARG A 42 -10.21 -5.77 5.41
N GLU A 43 -9.52 -5.33 4.36
CA GLU A 43 -8.71 -4.14 4.45
C GLU A 43 -9.60 -2.93 4.66
N ASN A 44 -9.23 -2.11 5.64
CA ASN A 44 -9.94 -0.90 6.00
C ASN A 44 -8.93 0.13 6.49
N LYS A 45 -9.43 1.22 7.06
CA LYS A 45 -8.58 2.27 7.63
C LYS A 45 -7.55 1.70 8.61
N GLY A 46 -7.95 0.79 9.50
CA GLY A 46 -7.04 0.19 10.49
C GLY A 46 -5.90 -0.59 9.85
N PHE A 47 -6.19 -1.34 8.78
CA PHE A 47 -5.17 -2.05 8.02
C PHE A 47 -4.12 -1.08 7.47
N TRP A 48 -4.57 0.01 6.85
CA TRP A 48 -3.65 0.99 6.27
C TRP A 48 -2.88 1.79 7.31
N GLN A 49 -3.48 2.05 8.48
CA GLN A 49 -2.76 2.65 9.60
C GLN A 49 -1.57 1.79 10.00
N GLU A 50 -1.77 0.48 10.09
CA GLU A 50 -0.71 -0.45 10.45
C GLU A 50 0.38 -0.50 9.38
N VAL A 51 -0.02 -0.57 8.11
CA VAL A 51 0.92 -0.57 6.98
C VAL A 51 1.81 0.67 7.01
N LEU A 52 1.19 1.84 7.11
CA LEU A 52 1.94 3.10 7.07
C LEU A 52 2.80 3.28 8.32
N ARG A 53 2.35 2.84 9.48
CA ARG A 53 3.17 2.86 10.69
C ARG A 53 4.43 2.03 10.54
N LYS A 54 4.30 0.85 9.95
CA LYS A 54 5.47 -0.01 9.72
C LYS A 54 6.45 0.63 8.76
N LEU A 55 5.97 1.32 7.75
CA LEU A 55 6.83 2.08 6.84
C LEU A 55 7.56 3.19 7.57
N ILE A 56 6.87 3.91 8.45
CA ILE A 56 7.49 4.95 9.28
C ILE A 56 8.56 4.36 10.18
N GLU A 57 8.29 3.22 10.82
CA GLU A 57 9.27 2.53 11.65
C GLU A 57 10.52 2.14 10.87
N ARG A 58 10.36 1.84 9.58
CA ARG A 58 11.48 1.48 8.70
C ARG A 58 12.23 2.68 8.13
N GLY A 59 11.80 3.89 8.47
CA GLY A 59 12.50 5.11 8.09
C GLY A 59 11.79 6.02 7.10
N LEU A 60 10.58 5.68 6.66
CA LEU A 60 9.80 6.58 5.82
C LEU A 60 9.38 7.80 6.64
N LYS A 61 9.82 8.99 6.24
CA LYS A 61 9.56 10.20 7.03
C LYS A 61 8.53 11.14 6.40
N LYS A 62 8.85 11.70 5.26
CA LYS A 62 8.02 12.72 4.63
C LYS A 62 7.99 12.49 3.12
N PRO A 63 7.23 11.51 2.62
CA PRO A 63 7.15 11.32 1.19
C PRO A 63 6.50 12.54 0.53
N LEU A 64 7.00 12.95 -0.62
CA LEU A 64 6.40 14.05 -1.38
C LEU A 64 5.09 13.61 -2.02
N VAL A 65 5.07 12.39 -2.52
CA VAL A 65 3.93 11.82 -3.23
C VAL A 65 3.79 10.36 -2.83
N ILE A 66 2.55 9.91 -2.66
CA ILE A 66 2.22 8.50 -2.56
C ILE A 66 1.28 8.18 -3.71
N VAL A 67 1.64 7.19 -4.52
CA VAL A 67 0.82 6.73 -5.64
C VAL A 67 0.23 5.38 -5.28
N SER A 68 -1.06 5.20 -5.48
CA SER A 68 -1.73 3.94 -5.16
C SER A 68 -3.03 3.82 -5.96
N ASP A 69 -3.63 2.63 -5.95
CA ASP A 69 -5.01 2.47 -6.35
C ASP A 69 -5.90 3.09 -5.26
N ASP A 70 -7.19 3.20 -5.57
CA ASP A 70 -8.17 3.74 -4.63
C ASP A 70 -8.59 2.65 -3.63
N PHE A 71 -7.76 2.43 -2.61
CA PHE A 71 -8.06 1.46 -1.56
C PHE A 71 -8.89 2.11 -0.45
N PRO A 72 -9.97 1.43 0.00
CA PRO A 72 -10.81 1.99 1.06
C PRO A 72 -10.02 2.34 2.32
N GLY A 73 -10.15 3.58 2.77
CA GLY A 73 -9.52 4.07 3.99
C GLY A 73 -8.08 4.55 3.84
N LEU A 74 -7.41 4.25 2.73
CA LEU A 74 -6.00 4.62 2.55
C LEU A 74 -5.81 6.14 2.47
N ASP A 75 -6.61 6.83 1.65
CA ASP A 75 -6.48 8.27 1.49
C ASP A 75 -6.62 9.01 2.82
N GLU A 76 -7.57 8.58 3.62
CA GLU A 76 -7.80 9.17 4.94
C GLU A 76 -6.58 9.00 5.85
N VAL A 77 -5.98 7.79 5.86
CA VAL A 77 -4.80 7.51 6.67
C VAL A 77 -3.60 8.32 6.19
N ILE A 78 -3.42 8.42 4.87
CA ILE A 78 -2.33 9.24 4.33
C ILE A 78 -2.47 10.68 4.78
N LYS A 79 -3.66 11.25 4.73
CA LYS A 79 -3.90 12.62 5.16
C LYS A 79 -3.66 12.81 6.65
N ASP A 80 -3.98 11.80 7.46
CA ASP A 80 -3.76 11.85 8.90
C ASP A 80 -2.28 11.78 9.27
N LEU A 81 -1.52 10.87 8.64
CA LEU A 81 -0.12 10.64 9.00
C LEU A 81 0.85 11.51 8.23
N PHE A 82 0.51 11.86 7.00
CA PHE A 82 1.37 12.67 6.11
C PHE A 82 0.55 13.81 5.50
N PRO A 83 0.17 14.83 6.30
CA PRO A 83 -0.74 15.86 5.82
C PRO A 83 -0.21 16.71 4.67
N LEU A 84 1.10 16.74 4.47
CA LEU A 84 1.72 17.50 3.38
C LEU A 84 2.04 16.65 2.14
N THR A 85 1.80 15.35 2.23
CA THR A 85 2.06 14.42 1.12
C THR A 85 0.90 14.47 0.12
N ASP A 86 1.25 14.48 -1.16
CA ASP A 86 0.28 14.42 -2.24
C ASP A 86 -0.09 12.94 -2.47
N HIS A 87 -1.35 12.62 -2.45
CA HIS A 87 -1.82 11.26 -2.72
C HIS A 87 -2.45 11.22 -4.11
N GLN A 88 -1.86 10.44 -5.00
CA GLN A 88 -2.31 10.33 -6.38
C GLN A 88 -2.77 8.90 -6.70
N LEU A 89 -3.89 8.79 -7.41
CA LEU A 89 -4.42 7.51 -7.82
C LEU A 89 -3.72 7.02 -9.08
N CYS A 90 -3.50 5.71 -9.16
CA CYS A 90 -2.83 5.07 -10.28
C CYS A 90 -3.85 4.70 -11.36
N TYR A 91 -4.06 5.58 -12.32
CA TYR A 91 -5.04 5.36 -13.39
C TYR A 91 -4.68 4.23 -14.34
N VAL A 92 -3.40 3.92 -14.49
CA VAL A 92 -2.97 2.83 -15.37
C VAL A 92 -3.47 1.50 -14.84
N HIS A 93 -3.34 1.26 -13.55
CA HIS A 93 -3.84 0.04 -12.92
C HIS A 93 -5.37 -0.02 -13.00
N PHE A 94 -6.03 1.10 -12.76
CA PHE A 94 -7.49 1.21 -12.84
C PHE A 94 -8.02 0.80 -14.21
N LYS A 95 -7.33 1.17 -15.28
CA LYS A 95 -7.74 0.85 -16.65
C LYS A 95 -7.58 -0.62 -17.02
N ARG A 96 -6.76 -1.38 -16.29
CA ARG A 96 -6.56 -2.80 -16.54
C ARG A 96 -7.72 -3.66 -16.02
N ASN A 97 -8.47 -3.13 -15.12
CA ASN A 97 -9.62 -3.82 -14.56
C ASN A 97 -10.84 -3.63 -15.45
#